data_0b41c68cb870277440b22b841feacd43
#
_entry.id   0b41c68cb870277440b22b841feacd43
#
_cell.length_a   1.000
_cell.length_b   1.000
_cell.length_c   1.000
_cell.angle_alpha   90.00
_cell.angle_beta   90.00
_cell.angle_gamma   90.00
#
_symmetry.space_group_name_H-M   'P 1'
#
loop_
_entity.id
_entity.type
_entity.pdbx_description
1 polymer ?
#
loop_
_entity_poly.entity_id
_entity_poly.type
_entity_poly.pdbx_seq_one_letter_code
_entity_poly.pdbx_strand_id
1 'polypeptide(L)'
;MSVLVYTESENGSFKKTAFEVVSYAKAIATELGTTLTAVSINASNTSQLGVYGADKVLEITNDSLANFDSQAYADAISQAAASQDATVVVLSQTANAKFMAPLVAVNLEAGYVSNVVALPQSITPFKIKHSVYTNKAFSLTQINTPVKIIGLGKNAYGLHETSAAAVSEAFSPSLQQSDTKVISVDKATDKVTIADAEVVVSAGRGLKGPENWGMIEEMATI
;
A
#
# COMPACT_ATOMS: atom_id res chain seq x y z
N MET A 1 20.54 2.88 -5.55
CA MET A 1 19.42 3.72 -5.03
C MET A 1 18.20 3.45 -5.89
N SER A 2 17.12 2.92 -5.34
CA SER A 2 15.88 2.66 -6.08
C SER A 2 14.65 2.94 -5.21
N VAL A 3 13.46 2.96 -5.81
CA VAL A 3 12.18 3.00 -5.11
C VAL A 3 11.54 1.62 -5.20
N LEU A 4 11.08 1.10 -4.07
CA LEU A 4 10.31 -0.12 -4.00
C LEU A 4 8.87 0.19 -3.58
N VAL A 5 7.90 -0.50 -4.18
CA VAL A 5 6.50 -0.40 -3.80
C VAL A 5 5.92 -1.77 -3.53
N TYR A 6 5.28 -1.94 -2.38
CA TYR A 6 4.49 -3.15 -2.11
C TYR A 6 3.06 -2.99 -2.61
N THR A 7 2.61 -3.94 -3.41
CA THR A 7 1.28 -3.96 -4.02
C THR A 7 0.43 -5.05 -3.39
N GLU A 8 -0.52 -4.65 -2.56
CA GLU A 8 -1.41 -5.58 -1.89
C GLU A 8 -2.39 -6.21 -2.88
N SER A 9 -2.50 -7.52 -2.83
CA SER A 9 -3.48 -8.30 -3.58
C SER A 9 -4.43 -9.04 -2.65
N GLU A 10 -5.63 -9.32 -3.13
CA GLU A 10 -6.60 -10.17 -2.46
C GLU A 10 -7.13 -11.21 -3.44
N ASN A 11 -7.08 -12.48 -3.04
CA ASN A 11 -7.45 -13.62 -3.90
C ASN A 11 -6.76 -13.56 -5.28
N GLY A 12 -5.48 -13.18 -5.31
CA GLY A 12 -4.69 -13.05 -6.52
C GLY A 12 -4.96 -11.80 -7.38
N SER A 13 -5.89 -10.93 -6.98
CA SER A 13 -6.24 -9.72 -7.73
C SER A 13 -5.78 -8.46 -7.00
N PHE A 14 -5.31 -7.46 -7.75
CA PHE A 14 -4.94 -6.17 -7.17
C PHE A 14 -6.17 -5.31 -6.90
N LYS A 15 -6.14 -4.62 -5.76
CA LYS A 15 -7.12 -3.58 -5.44
C LYS A 15 -6.72 -2.26 -6.09
N LYS A 16 -7.66 -1.33 -6.25
CA LYS A 16 -7.40 0.04 -6.76
C LYS A 16 -6.26 0.74 -6.01
N THR A 17 -6.18 0.53 -4.70
CA THR A 17 -5.10 1.07 -3.86
C THR A 17 -3.70 0.60 -4.25
N ALA A 18 -3.58 -0.61 -4.81
CA ALA A 18 -2.29 -1.12 -5.32
C ALA A 18 -1.82 -0.32 -6.54
N PHE A 19 -2.73 0.02 -7.45
CA PHE A 19 -2.40 0.84 -8.62
C PHE A 19 -2.09 2.30 -8.24
N GLU A 20 -2.83 2.84 -7.26
CA GLU A 20 -2.57 4.19 -6.74
C GLU A 20 -1.18 4.30 -6.11
N VAL A 21 -0.79 3.32 -5.29
CA VAL A 21 0.52 3.36 -4.63
C VAL A 21 1.67 3.19 -5.63
N VAL A 22 1.46 2.45 -6.73
CA VAL A 22 2.43 2.35 -7.84
C VAL A 22 2.58 3.68 -8.55
N SER A 23 1.46 4.34 -8.90
CA SER A 23 1.47 5.68 -9.53
C SER A 23 2.20 6.70 -8.66
N TYR A 24 1.94 6.70 -7.35
CA TYR A 24 2.61 7.57 -6.40
C TYR A 24 4.12 7.29 -6.30
N ALA A 25 4.49 6.01 -6.19
CA ALA A 25 5.88 5.59 -6.12
C ALA A 25 6.66 5.90 -7.42
N LYS A 26 5.98 5.82 -8.59
CA LYS A 26 6.56 6.22 -9.88
C LYS A 26 6.89 7.70 -9.93
N ALA A 27 6.04 8.56 -9.39
CA ALA A 27 6.31 9.99 -9.32
C ALA A 27 7.58 10.26 -8.47
N ILE A 28 7.71 9.59 -7.32
CA ILE A 28 8.92 9.69 -6.48
C ILE A 28 10.15 9.17 -7.22
N ALA A 29 10.06 8.01 -7.88
CA ALA A 29 11.15 7.43 -8.64
C ALA A 29 11.62 8.36 -9.78
N THR A 30 10.68 9.02 -10.44
CA THR A 30 10.96 10.01 -11.49
C THR A 30 11.69 11.23 -10.92
N GLU A 31 11.25 11.76 -9.78
CA GLU A 31 11.90 12.90 -9.12
C GLU A 31 13.32 12.55 -8.63
N LEU A 32 13.53 11.30 -8.20
CA LEU A 32 14.84 10.79 -7.80
C LEU A 32 15.74 10.36 -8.98
N GLY A 33 15.22 10.35 -10.21
CA GLY A 33 15.94 9.88 -11.39
C GLY A 33 16.32 8.39 -11.33
N THR A 34 15.42 7.55 -10.77
CA THR A 34 15.70 6.13 -10.52
C THR A 34 14.55 5.23 -10.99
N THR A 35 14.73 3.91 -10.87
CA THR A 35 13.72 2.91 -11.25
C THR A 35 12.76 2.60 -10.12
N LEU A 36 11.54 2.17 -10.49
CA LEU A 36 10.52 1.67 -9.59
C LEU A 36 10.40 0.15 -9.71
N THR A 37 10.64 -0.54 -8.60
CA THR A 37 10.38 -1.98 -8.47
C THR A 37 9.13 -2.20 -7.63
N ALA A 38 8.15 -2.90 -8.17
CA ALA A 38 6.99 -3.38 -7.40
C ALA A 38 7.28 -4.76 -6.81
N VAL A 39 6.70 -5.03 -5.65
CA VAL A 39 6.68 -6.37 -5.03
C VAL A 39 5.25 -6.81 -4.92
N SER A 40 4.94 -8.00 -5.43
CA SER A 40 3.64 -8.64 -5.31
C SER A 40 3.77 -10.00 -4.64
N ILE A 41 2.81 -10.35 -3.79
CA ILE A 41 2.77 -11.63 -3.07
C ILE A 41 1.51 -12.37 -3.49
N ASN A 42 1.68 -13.59 -4.04
CA ASN A 42 0.61 -14.47 -4.49
C ASN A 42 -0.42 -13.78 -5.40
N ALA A 43 0.02 -12.83 -6.23
CA ALA A 43 -0.83 -12.10 -7.17
C ALA A 43 -0.76 -12.71 -8.57
N SER A 44 -1.86 -12.57 -9.29
CA SER A 44 -1.97 -12.89 -10.71
C SER A 44 -1.87 -11.61 -11.55
N ASN A 45 -1.48 -11.75 -12.82
CA ASN A 45 -1.49 -10.66 -13.80
C ASN A 45 -0.70 -9.39 -13.34
N THR A 46 0.49 -9.60 -12.86
CA THR A 46 1.40 -8.56 -12.33
C THR A 46 1.82 -7.53 -13.39
N SER A 47 1.71 -7.88 -14.69
CA SER A 47 1.98 -6.96 -15.81
C SER A 47 1.14 -5.68 -15.78
N GLN A 48 -0.05 -5.73 -15.16
CA GLN A 48 -0.90 -4.54 -14.97
C GLN A 48 -0.20 -3.42 -14.19
N LEU A 49 0.74 -3.75 -13.32
CA LEU A 49 1.47 -2.77 -12.53
C LEU A 49 2.36 -1.87 -13.41
N GLY A 50 2.79 -2.39 -14.57
CA GLY A 50 3.54 -1.61 -15.55
C GLY A 50 2.75 -0.43 -16.12
N VAL A 51 1.45 -0.61 -16.33
CA VAL A 51 0.55 0.47 -16.81
C VAL A 51 0.55 1.67 -15.85
N TYR A 52 0.77 1.44 -14.56
CA TYR A 52 0.83 2.49 -13.55
C TYR A 52 2.26 2.93 -13.21
N GLY A 53 3.25 2.42 -13.94
CA GLY A 53 4.62 2.93 -13.92
C GLY A 53 5.66 2.05 -13.23
N ALA A 54 5.33 0.81 -12.84
CA ALA A 54 6.36 -0.13 -12.38
C ALA A 54 7.28 -0.48 -13.55
N ASP A 55 8.58 -0.35 -13.36
CA ASP A 55 9.58 -0.76 -14.35
C ASP A 55 9.88 -2.26 -14.23
N LYS A 56 9.82 -2.79 -12.99
CA LYS A 56 10.05 -4.18 -12.65
C LYS A 56 9.06 -4.65 -11.59
N VAL A 57 8.69 -5.94 -11.62
CA VAL A 57 7.90 -6.59 -10.58
C VAL A 57 8.65 -7.79 -10.04
N LEU A 58 8.88 -7.82 -8.74
CA LEU A 58 9.32 -9.00 -8.01
C LEU A 58 8.08 -9.80 -7.59
N GLU A 59 7.96 -11.01 -8.14
CA GLU A 59 6.84 -11.91 -7.88
C GLU A 59 7.22 -12.92 -6.82
N ILE A 60 6.55 -12.87 -5.69
CA ILE A 60 6.70 -13.84 -4.60
C ILE A 60 5.50 -14.78 -4.65
N THR A 61 5.75 -16.04 -4.98
CA THR A 61 4.76 -17.11 -4.93
C THR A 61 5.14 -18.07 -3.82
N ASN A 62 4.36 -18.07 -2.73
CA ASN A 62 4.64 -18.90 -1.56
C ASN A 62 3.35 -19.18 -0.79
N ASP A 63 3.04 -20.47 -0.58
CA ASP A 63 1.83 -20.92 0.11
C ASP A 63 1.81 -20.51 1.59
N SER A 64 2.98 -20.36 2.24
CA SER A 64 3.04 -19.87 3.61
C SER A 64 2.58 -18.40 3.75
N LEU A 65 2.56 -17.65 2.65
CA LEU A 65 2.06 -16.28 2.57
C LEU A 65 0.61 -16.21 2.02
N ALA A 66 -0.12 -17.33 1.94
CA ALA A 66 -1.51 -17.34 1.47
C ALA A 66 -2.45 -16.58 2.42
N ASN A 67 -2.15 -16.59 3.72
CA ASN A 67 -2.81 -15.74 4.70
C ASN A 67 -1.83 -14.66 5.17
N PHE A 68 -2.38 -13.49 5.47
CA PHE A 68 -1.56 -12.40 5.96
C PHE A 68 -0.97 -12.72 7.34
N ASP A 69 0.36 -12.67 7.41
CA ASP A 69 1.14 -12.67 8.63
C ASP A 69 2.09 -11.45 8.58
N SER A 70 1.99 -10.58 9.55
CA SER A 70 2.70 -9.29 9.53
C SER A 70 4.23 -9.45 9.55
N GLN A 71 4.73 -10.46 10.26
CA GLN A 71 6.17 -10.72 10.35
C GLN A 71 6.69 -11.31 9.03
N ALA A 72 6.05 -12.35 8.52
CA ALA A 72 6.47 -13.01 7.28
C ALA A 72 6.40 -12.05 6.07
N TYR A 73 5.37 -11.22 6.00
CA TYR A 73 5.25 -10.20 4.96
C TYR A 73 6.31 -9.11 5.11
N ALA A 74 6.58 -8.66 6.35
CA ALA A 74 7.64 -7.68 6.60
C ALA A 74 9.01 -8.22 6.22
N ASP A 75 9.31 -9.47 6.54
CA ASP A 75 10.57 -10.12 6.17
C ASP A 75 10.72 -10.22 4.64
N ALA A 76 9.66 -10.63 3.94
CA ALA A 76 9.66 -10.73 2.48
C ALA A 76 9.91 -9.37 1.81
N ILE A 77 9.21 -8.33 2.25
CA ILE A 77 9.34 -6.97 1.71
C ILE A 77 10.70 -6.36 2.04
N SER A 78 11.20 -6.58 3.24
CA SER A 78 12.52 -6.08 3.66
C SER A 78 13.65 -6.69 2.85
N GLN A 79 13.59 -8.01 2.59
CA GLN A 79 14.56 -8.71 1.75
C GLN A 79 14.48 -8.23 0.28
N ALA A 80 13.26 -8.02 -0.24
CA ALA A 80 13.08 -7.45 -1.57
C ALA A 80 13.65 -6.03 -1.65
N ALA A 81 13.43 -5.19 -0.64
CA ALA A 81 13.97 -3.84 -0.57
C ALA A 81 15.50 -3.83 -0.53
N ALA A 82 16.09 -4.71 0.28
CA ALA A 82 17.54 -4.86 0.36
C ALA A 82 18.14 -5.34 -0.97
N SER A 83 17.51 -6.31 -1.64
CA SER A 83 17.97 -6.85 -2.94
C SER A 83 17.99 -5.81 -4.07
N GLN A 84 17.17 -4.77 -3.95
CA GLN A 84 17.07 -3.68 -4.94
C GLN A 84 17.78 -2.40 -4.51
N ASP A 85 18.53 -2.41 -3.41
CA ASP A 85 19.14 -1.21 -2.80
C ASP A 85 18.12 -0.06 -2.65
N ALA A 86 16.90 -0.39 -2.23
CA ALA A 86 15.82 0.57 -2.14
C ALA A 86 16.03 1.57 -1.00
N THR A 87 16.00 2.85 -1.31
CA THR A 87 16.11 3.94 -0.34
C THR A 87 14.77 4.54 0.02
N VAL A 88 13.74 4.25 -0.77
CA VAL A 88 12.34 4.61 -0.49
C VAL A 88 11.48 3.37 -0.68
N VAL A 89 10.69 3.02 0.33
CA VAL A 89 9.70 1.94 0.29
C VAL A 89 8.31 2.53 0.46
N VAL A 90 7.41 2.26 -0.46
CA VAL A 90 6.05 2.80 -0.45
C VAL A 90 5.04 1.67 -0.24
N LEU A 91 4.06 1.91 0.61
CA LEU A 91 2.98 0.97 0.95
C LEU A 91 1.64 1.74 0.94
N SER A 92 0.55 1.08 0.55
CA SER A 92 -0.79 1.63 0.82
C SER A 92 -1.11 1.54 2.31
N GLN A 93 -1.76 2.55 2.89
CA GLN A 93 -2.13 2.58 4.32
C GLN A 93 -3.38 1.72 4.58
N THR A 94 -3.31 0.43 4.25
CA THR A 94 -4.34 -0.57 4.54
C THR A 94 -4.27 -1.06 5.99
N ALA A 95 -5.27 -1.83 6.42
CA ALA A 95 -5.25 -2.47 7.73
C ALA A 95 -4.01 -3.37 7.90
N ASN A 96 -3.69 -4.19 6.90
CA ASN A 96 -2.52 -5.07 6.91
C ASN A 96 -1.22 -4.26 6.96
N ALA A 97 -1.10 -3.23 6.16
CA ALA A 97 0.09 -2.38 6.11
C ALA A 97 0.38 -1.67 7.45
N LYS A 98 -0.65 -1.33 8.23
CA LYS A 98 -0.47 -0.73 9.57
C LYS A 98 0.25 -1.65 10.54
N PHE A 99 0.05 -2.97 10.42
CA PHE A 99 0.76 -3.96 11.25
C PHE A 99 2.15 -4.27 10.68
N MET A 100 2.29 -4.31 9.38
CA MET A 100 3.52 -4.72 8.70
C MET A 100 4.56 -3.59 8.58
N ALA A 101 4.14 -2.36 8.23
CA ALA A 101 5.06 -1.26 7.94
C ALA A 101 6.04 -0.91 9.08
N PRO A 102 5.64 -0.92 10.37
CA PRO A 102 6.57 -0.74 11.46
C PRO A 102 7.64 -1.83 11.55
N LEU A 103 7.29 -3.08 11.22
CA LEU A 103 8.23 -4.20 11.22
C LEU A 103 9.24 -4.05 10.07
N VAL A 104 8.77 -3.68 8.87
CA VAL A 104 9.65 -3.33 7.75
C VAL A 104 10.59 -2.20 8.13
N ALA A 105 10.09 -1.20 8.89
CA ALA A 105 10.91 -0.07 9.34
C ALA A 105 12.03 -0.51 10.29
N VAL A 106 11.73 -1.43 11.20
CA VAL A 106 12.74 -2.01 12.10
C VAL A 106 13.77 -2.83 11.31
N ASN A 107 13.31 -3.71 10.41
CA ASN A 107 14.19 -4.58 9.61
C ASN A 107 15.15 -3.79 8.72
N LEU A 108 14.74 -2.60 8.24
CA LEU A 108 15.54 -1.75 7.34
C LEU A 108 16.21 -0.55 8.05
N GLU A 109 16.09 -0.46 9.38
CA GLU A 109 16.54 0.71 10.17
C GLU A 109 16.03 2.04 9.58
N ALA A 110 14.78 2.03 9.12
CA ALA A 110 14.16 3.09 8.33
C ALA A 110 13.25 4.01 9.16
N GLY A 111 13.13 5.26 8.75
CA GLY A 111 12.08 6.15 9.24
C GLY A 111 10.77 5.87 8.51
N TYR A 112 9.67 5.75 9.27
CA TYR A 112 8.33 5.48 8.74
C TYR A 112 7.38 6.65 8.98
N VAL A 113 6.68 7.07 7.93
CA VAL A 113 5.59 8.05 7.99
C VAL A 113 4.31 7.46 7.42
N SER A 114 3.27 7.41 8.25
CA SER A 114 1.94 6.89 7.89
C SER A 114 1.00 8.00 7.43
N ASN A 115 -0.09 7.61 6.76
CA ASN A 115 -1.16 8.51 6.29
C ASN A 115 -0.63 9.69 5.44
N VAL A 116 0.30 9.42 4.57
CA VAL A 116 0.86 10.41 3.64
C VAL A 116 -0.22 10.82 2.64
N VAL A 117 -0.32 12.12 2.36
CA VAL A 117 -1.40 12.71 1.56
C VAL A 117 -0.91 13.52 0.36
N ALA A 118 0.39 13.60 0.14
CA ALA A 118 0.98 14.33 -0.99
C ALA A 118 2.36 13.77 -1.33
N LEU A 119 2.87 14.12 -2.50
CA LEU A 119 4.27 13.88 -2.87
C LEU A 119 5.22 14.58 -1.88
N PRO A 120 6.47 14.12 -1.78
CA PRO A 120 7.47 14.82 -0.98
C PRO A 120 7.55 16.29 -1.34
N GLN A 121 7.57 17.16 -0.34
CA GLN A 121 7.73 18.59 -0.56
C GLN A 121 9.18 18.95 -0.93
N SER A 122 10.11 18.12 -0.49
CA SER A 122 11.52 18.17 -0.89
C SER A 122 12.16 16.79 -0.70
N ILE A 123 13.14 16.49 -1.54
CA ILE A 123 13.91 15.24 -1.49
C ILE A 123 15.16 15.39 -0.61
N THR A 124 15.74 16.59 -0.56
CA THR A 124 16.94 16.89 0.25
C THR A 124 16.73 18.22 0.98
N PRO A 125 16.48 18.22 2.29
CA PRO A 125 16.13 17.06 3.13
C PRO A 125 14.78 16.46 2.76
N PHE A 126 14.59 15.15 3.01
CA PHE A 126 13.34 14.47 2.64
C PHE A 126 12.21 14.88 3.58
N LYS A 127 11.26 15.67 3.05
CA LYS A 127 10.11 16.21 3.79
C LYS A 127 8.81 15.77 3.16
N ILE A 128 7.89 15.25 3.98
CA ILE A 128 6.64 14.70 3.50
C ILE A 128 5.45 15.14 4.36
N LYS A 129 4.34 15.47 3.70
CA LYS A 129 3.09 15.88 4.34
C LYS A 129 2.22 14.66 4.63
N HIS A 130 1.75 14.56 5.86
CA HIS A 130 0.84 13.49 6.26
C HIS A 130 -0.28 13.98 7.18
N SER A 131 -1.37 13.22 7.22
CA SER A 131 -2.51 13.51 8.07
C SER A 131 -2.27 12.98 9.48
N VAL A 132 -2.65 13.77 10.48
CA VAL A 132 -2.52 13.45 11.92
C VAL A 132 -3.82 13.71 12.67
N TYR A 133 -3.91 13.23 13.90
CA TYR A 133 -5.08 13.40 14.78
C TYR A 133 -6.40 13.00 14.11
N THR A 134 -6.43 11.79 13.51
CA THR A 134 -7.62 11.28 12.82
C THR A 134 -8.12 12.26 11.73
N ASN A 135 -7.23 12.66 10.84
CA ASN A 135 -7.47 13.58 9.72
C ASN A 135 -7.91 15.01 10.10
N LYS A 136 -7.61 15.45 11.34
CA LYS A 136 -7.97 16.81 11.81
C LYS A 136 -6.89 17.84 11.55
N ALA A 137 -5.65 17.40 11.32
CA ALA A 137 -4.52 18.28 11.03
C ALA A 137 -3.55 17.61 10.06
N PHE A 138 -2.66 18.40 9.48
CA PHE A 138 -1.54 17.92 8.70
C PHE A 138 -0.23 18.26 9.41
N SER A 139 0.73 17.35 9.31
CA SER A 139 2.10 17.56 9.74
C SER A 139 3.04 17.46 8.55
N LEU A 140 4.11 18.22 8.59
CA LEU A 140 5.24 18.08 7.67
C LEU A 140 6.38 17.42 8.43
N THR A 141 6.69 16.18 8.07
CA THR A 141 7.71 15.38 8.75
C THR A 141 8.96 15.26 7.89
N GLN A 142 10.13 15.48 8.48
CA GLN A 142 11.42 15.22 7.86
C GLN A 142 11.90 13.83 8.27
N ILE A 143 12.30 13.01 7.29
CA ILE A 143 12.89 11.69 7.49
C ILE A 143 14.40 11.79 7.29
N ASN A 144 15.18 11.52 8.33
CA ASN A 144 16.63 11.67 8.32
C ASN A 144 17.37 10.36 8.10
N THR A 145 16.69 9.21 8.19
CA THR A 145 17.27 7.88 7.97
C THR A 145 17.66 7.65 6.51
N PRO A 146 18.66 6.80 6.21
CA PRO A 146 19.03 6.44 4.84
C PRO A 146 17.85 5.86 4.06
N VAL A 147 17.08 4.95 4.67
CA VAL A 147 15.85 4.36 4.09
C VAL A 147 14.62 5.07 4.65
N LYS A 148 13.63 5.32 3.79
CA LYS A 148 12.37 5.97 4.12
C LYS A 148 11.22 5.06 3.77
N ILE A 149 10.28 4.88 4.69
CA ILE A 149 9.05 4.11 4.46
C ILE A 149 7.87 5.06 4.49
N ILE A 150 7.03 4.95 3.47
CA ILE A 150 5.88 5.82 3.24
C ILE A 150 4.61 4.98 3.22
N GLY A 151 3.69 5.23 4.14
CA GLY A 151 2.34 4.70 4.11
C GLY A 151 1.39 5.70 3.44
N LEU A 152 1.08 5.49 2.16
CA LEU A 152 0.20 6.37 1.39
C LEU A 152 -1.25 6.23 1.84
N GLY A 153 -1.89 7.32 2.19
CA GLY A 153 -3.32 7.37 2.48
C GLY A 153 -4.16 6.96 1.26
N LYS A 154 -5.29 6.29 1.48
CA LYS A 154 -6.21 5.88 0.42
C LYS A 154 -6.79 7.12 -0.29
N ASN A 155 -6.86 7.09 -1.61
CA ASN A 155 -7.34 8.19 -2.47
C ASN A 155 -6.56 9.52 -2.29
N ALA A 156 -5.27 9.44 -1.89
CA ALA A 156 -4.44 10.60 -1.64
C ALA A 156 -3.72 11.13 -2.90
N TYR A 157 -3.55 10.28 -3.91
CA TYR A 157 -2.81 10.65 -5.12
C TYR A 157 -3.58 10.39 -6.42
N GLY A 158 -4.39 9.32 -6.45
CA GLY A 158 -5.11 8.88 -7.64
C GLY A 158 -4.31 7.93 -8.54
N LEU A 159 -4.93 7.58 -9.67
CA LEU A 159 -4.36 6.68 -10.66
C LEU A 159 -3.76 7.47 -11.81
N HIS A 160 -2.52 7.17 -12.18
CA HIS A 160 -1.84 7.80 -13.31
C HIS A 160 -1.28 6.69 -14.21
N GLU A 161 -1.93 6.50 -15.36
CA GLU A 161 -1.52 5.50 -16.33
C GLU A 161 -0.33 5.98 -17.14
N THR A 162 0.55 5.05 -17.45
CA THR A 162 1.68 5.19 -18.35
C THR A 162 1.59 4.15 -19.45
N SER A 163 2.35 4.28 -20.52
CA SER A 163 2.40 3.27 -21.59
C SER A 163 3.48 2.21 -21.39
N ALA A 164 4.02 2.09 -20.15
CA ALA A 164 5.10 1.18 -19.87
C ALA A 164 4.61 -0.26 -19.59
N ALA A 165 5.45 -1.23 -19.88
CA ALA A 165 5.28 -2.62 -19.47
C ALA A 165 6.34 -2.96 -18.42
N ALA A 166 5.93 -3.59 -17.33
CA ALA A 166 6.85 -4.06 -16.32
C ALA A 166 7.51 -5.38 -16.69
N VAL A 167 8.77 -5.55 -16.32
CA VAL A 167 9.48 -6.84 -16.41
C VAL A 167 9.25 -7.60 -15.10
N SER A 168 8.66 -8.78 -15.18
CA SER A 168 8.44 -9.66 -14.02
C SER A 168 9.65 -10.56 -13.77
N GLU A 169 10.02 -10.71 -12.51
CA GLU A 169 11.08 -11.57 -12.03
C GLU A 169 10.63 -12.33 -10.78
N ALA A 170 10.82 -13.64 -10.75
CA ALA A 170 10.53 -14.43 -9.56
C ALA A 170 11.50 -14.08 -8.43
N PHE A 171 10.97 -13.86 -7.24
CA PHE A 171 11.75 -13.58 -6.04
C PHE A 171 11.34 -14.52 -4.90
N SER A 172 12.31 -15.18 -4.31
CA SER A 172 12.09 -16.17 -3.24
C SER A 172 12.78 -15.71 -1.95
N PRO A 173 12.07 -14.98 -1.07
CA PRO A 173 12.64 -14.57 0.21
C PRO A 173 12.82 -15.78 1.14
N SER A 174 13.82 -15.71 2.00
CA SER A 174 13.98 -16.65 3.11
C SER A 174 13.06 -16.23 4.26
N LEU A 175 11.96 -16.93 4.45
CA LEU A 175 10.99 -16.63 5.50
C LEU A 175 11.34 -17.37 6.78
N GLN A 176 11.27 -16.67 7.90
CA GLN A 176 11.30 -17.34 9.21
C GLN A 176 9.94 -17.98 9.48
N GLN A 177 9.95 -19.09 10.19
CA GLN A 177 8.72 -19.74 10.61
C GLN A 177 8.01 -18.82 11.60
N SER A 178 6.75 -18.48 11.28
CA SER A 178 5.91 -17.68 12.18
C SER A 178 5.42 -18.55 13.36
N ASP A 179 5.48 -17.97 14.55
CA ASP A 179 4.86 -18.57 15.75
C ASP A 179 3.33 -18.41 15.75
N THR A 180 2.81 -17.63 14.82
CA THR A 180 1.37 -17.35 14.65
C THR A 180 0.76 -18.27 13.62
N LYS A 181 -0.37 -18.90 13.94
CA LYS A 181 -1.14 -19.72 13.01
C LYS A 181 -2.52 -19.13 12.81
N VAL A 182 -2.86 -18.81 11.56
CA VAL A 182 -4.22 -18.43 11.19
C VAL A 182 -5.11 -19.68 11.23
N ILE A 183 -6.14 -19.67 12.09
CA ILE A 183 -7.08 -20.79 12.25
C ILE A 183 -8.23 -20.68 11.27
N SER A 184 -8.79 -19.47 11.10
CA SER A 184 -9.87 -19.20 10.15
C SER A 184 -9.82 -17.75 9.70
N VAL A 185 -10.36 -17.50 8.51
CA VAL A 185 -10.56 -16.15 7.96
C VAL A 185 -12.00 -16.04 7.49
N ASP A 186 -12.79 -15.21 8.15
CA ASP A 186 -14.15 -14.89 7.73
C ASP A 186 -14.13 -13.64 6.85
N LYS A 187 -14.48 -13.79 5.58
CA LYS A 187 -14.56 -12.69 4.62
C LYS A 187 -16.00 -12.36 4.29
N ALA A 188 -16.33 -11.08 4.21
CA ALA A 188 -17.59 -10.63 3.63
C ALA A 188 -17.58 -10.92 2.13
N THR A 189 -18.48 -11.81 1.67
CA THR A 189 -18.52 -12.26 0.27
C THR A 189 -19.57 -11.56 -0.58
N ASP A 190 -20.62 -11.03 0.05
CA ASP A 190 -21.84 -10.60 -0.65
C ASP A 190 -22.09 -9.07 -0.61
N LYS A 191 -21.21 -8.31 0.03
CA LYS A 191 -21.37 -6.85 0.17
C LYS A 191 -20.03 -6.14 0.08
N VAL A 192 -20.03 -4.99 -0.61
CA VAL A 192 -18.91 -4.06 -0.55
C VAL A 192 -18.78 -3.53 0.87
N THR A 193 -17.60 -3.69 1.48
CA THR A 193 -17.37 -3.16 2.83
C THR A 193 -17.12 -1.64 2.78
N ILE A 194 -17.34 -0.95 3.88
CA ILE A 194 -17.02 0.49 3.98
C ILE A 194 -15.54 0.76 3.65
N ALA A 195 -14.66 -0.18 3.99
CA ALA A 195 -13.23 -0.06 3.71
C ALA A 195 -12.90 -0.17 2.22
N ASP A 196 -13.70 -0.91 1.45
CA ASP A 196 -13.50 -1.17 0.03
C ASP A 196 -14.33 -0.25 -0.87
N ALA A 197 -15.36 0.41 -0.33
CA ALA A 197 -16.20 1.33 -1.06
C ALA A 197 -15.42 2.53 -1.60
N GLU A 198 -15.71 2.95 -2.83
CA GLU A 198 -15.16 4.18 -3.42
C GLU A 198 -15.81 5.42 -2.83
N VAL A 199 -17.13 5.38 -2.69
CA VAL A 199 -17.95 6.43 -2.10
C VAL A 199 -18.81 5.82 -1.01
N VAL A 200 -18.89 6.48 0.14
CA VAL A 200 -19.72 6.06 1.27
C VAL A 200 -20.74 7.13 1.54
N VAL A 201 -22.01 6.77 1.41
CA VAL A 201 -23.15 7.61 1.83
C VAL A 201 -23.46 7.27 3.28
N SER A 202 -23.45 8.27 4.15
CA SER A 202 -23.69 8.05 5.57
C SER A 202 -24.64 9.08 6.15
N ALA A 203 -25.37 8.68 7.17
CA ALA A 203 -26.28 9.54 7.90
C ALA A 203 -26.10 9.41 9.41
N GLY A 204 -26.44 10.46 10.11
CA GLY A 204 -26.32 10.51 11.57
C GLY A 204 -27.63 10.19 12.29
N ARG A 205 -27.56 10.22 13.63
CA ARG A 205 -28.71 10.00 14.53
C ARG A 205 -29.89 10.94 14.31
N GLY A 206 -29.71 12.02 13.55
CA GLY A 206 -30.81 12.93 13.16
C GLY A 206 -31.91 12.28 12.32
N LEU A 207 -31.62 11.15 11.65
CA LEU A 207 -32.62 10.36 10.93
C LEU A 207 -33.56 9.56 11.86
N LYS A 208 -33.29 9.51 13.14
CA LYS A 208 -34.05 8.84 14.23
C LYS A 208 -34.09 7.32 14.13
N GLY A 209 -34.36 6.71 12.96
CA GLY A 209 -34.45 5.27 12.82
C GLY A 209 -34.35 4.78 11.37
N PRO A 210 -34.21 3.47 11.14
CA PRO A 210 -34.10 2.86 9.82
C PRO A 210 -35.26 3.17 8.88
N GLU A 211 -36.44 3.45 9.41
CA GLU A 211 -37.64 3.82 8.65
C GLU A 211 -37.46 5.10 7.82
N ASN A 212 -36.46 5.91 8.15
CA ASN A 212 -36.14 7.16 7.47
C ASN A 212 -34.92 7.07 6.55
N TRP A 213 -34.38 5.86 6.31
CA TRP A 213 -33.17 5.67 5.51
C TRP A 213 -33.40 5.70 4.00
N GLY A 214 -34.65 5.68 3.53
CA GLY A 214 -34.96 5.59 2.10
C GLY A 214 -34.18 6.60 1.24
N MET A 215 -34.06 7.86 1.68
CA MET A 215 -33.29 8.86 0.93
C MET A 215 -31.77 8.55 0.87
N ILE A 216 -31.22 7.86 1.89
CA ILE A 216 -29.79 7.49 1.93
C ILE A 216 -29.54 6.31 1.01
N GLU A 217 -30.46 5.34 1.01
CA GLU A 217 -30.41 4.19 0.13
C GLU A 217 -30.57 4.60 -1.33
N GLU A 218 -31.53 5.48 -1.62
CA GLU A 218 -31.72 6.04 -2.96
C GLU A 218 -30.47 6.79 -3.45
N MET A 219 -29.85 7.62 -2.60
CA MET A 219 -28.62 8.34 -2.95
C MET A 219 -27.44 7.39 -3.18
N ALA A 220 -27.39 6.25 -2.50
CA ALA A 220 -26.34 5.25 -2.68
C ALA A 220 -26.48 4.41 -3.96
N THR A 221 -27.62 4.49 -4.66
CA THR A 221 -27.89 3.77 -5.90
C THR A 221 -27.60 4.60 -7.18
N ILE A 222 -27.30 5.88 -7.05
CA ILE A 222 -26.92 6.78 -8.13
C ILE A 222 -25.45 6.59 -8.48
#